data_969261bc76001c6577daf7ff17461a1e
#
_entry.id   969261bc76001c6577daf7ff17461a1e
#
_cell.length_a   1.000
_cell.length_b   1.000
_cell.length_c   1.000
_cell.angle_alpha   90.00
_cell.angle_beta   90.00
_cell.angle_gamma   90.00
#
_symmetry.space_group_name_H-M   'P 1'
#
loop_
_entity.id
_entity.type
_entity.pdbx_description
1 polymer ?
#
loop_
_entity_poly.entity_id
_entity_poly.type
_entity_poly.pdbx_seq_one_letter_code
_entity_poly.pdbx_strand_id
1 'polypeptide(L)'
;WSSDVCSSDLIESIDCSGSDNIAYLILKFFDEYAKEVRRHMEYENEAVFTYVEKLLEGKLAENYDIATFASKHNQIESKLTELKNIIIKYYPEKENNNKLNAVLFDIFNCEHDLASHCQVEDYMFVPAVAQLERRMKNEQ
;
A
#
# COMPACT_ATOMS: atom_id res chain seq x y z
N TRP A 1 -6.81 -6.30 -7.76
CA TRP A 1 -6.81 -4.95 -7.19
C TRP A 1 -6.25 -3.99 -8.22
N SER A 2 -7.11 -3.17 -8.81
CA SER A 2 -6.68 -2.20 -9.81
C SER A 2 -6.20 -0.95 -9.09
N SER A 3 -4.90 -0.82 -8.89
CA SER A 3 -4.24 0.39 -8.38
C SER A 3 -4.30 1.58 -9.35
N ASP A 4 -4.94 1.38 -10.51
CA ASP A 4 -5.12 2.41 -11.54
C ASP A 4 -6.12 3.50 -11.15
N VAL A 5 -6.79 3.38 -10.01
CA VAL A 5 -7.83 4.32 -9.54
C VAL A 5 -7.27 5.44 -8.67
N CYS A 6 -6.04 5.35 -8.21
CA CYS A 6 -5.44 6.50 -7.53
C CYS A 6 -4.99 7.52 -8.59
N SER A 7 -5.86 8.40 -8.86
CA SER A 7 -5.88 9.56 -9.76
C SER A 7 -4.57 10.34 -9.87
N SER A 8 -3.54 9.75 -10.47
CA SER A 8 -2.37 10.50 -10.98
C SER A 8 -2.84 11.67 -11.87
N ASP A 9 -3.87 11.45 -12.69
CA ASP A 9 -4.45 12.45 -13.58
C ASP A 9 -5.09 13.64 -12.82
N LEU A 10 -5.68 13.41 -11.64
CA LEU A 10 -6.28 14.47 -10.82
C LEU A 10 -5.21 15.31 -10.14
N ILE A 11 -4.14 14.69 -9.69
CA ILE A 11 -3.00 15.36 -9.06
C ILE A 11 -2.22 16.18 -10.09
N GLU A 12 -2.03 15.68 -11.32
CA GLU A 12 -1.43 16.42 -12.42
C GLU A 12 -2.27 17.64 -12.86
N SER A 13 -3.58 17.64 -12.58
CA SER A 13 -4.49 18.74 -12.88
C SER A 13 -4.48 19.88 -11.84
N ILE A 14 -3.71 19.77 -10.75
CA ILE A 14 -3.56 20.84 -9.77
C ILE A 14 -2.75 21.98 -10.42
N ASP A 15 -3.43 23.12 -10.64
CA ASP A 15 -2.80 24.30 -11.24
C ASP A 15 -1.81 24.92 -10.25
N CYS A 16 -0.53 24.87 -10.61
CA CYS A 16 0.60 25.29 -9.78
C CYS A 16 0.83 26.80 -9.73
N SER A 17 -0.11 27.63 -10.17
CA SER A 17 0.07 29.06 -10.40
C SER A 17 0.17 29.95 -9.15
N GLY A 18 0.44 29.40 -7.96
CA GLY A 18 0.57 30.25 -6.77
C GLY A 18 1.07 29.60 -5.47
N SER A 19 1.34 28.29 -5.47
CA SER A 19 1.89 27.57 -4.31
C SER A 19 2.76 26.38 -4.75
N ASP A 20 3.67 26.66 -5.67
CA ASP A 20 4.47 25.69 -6.43
C ASP A 20 5.16 24.60 -5.60
N ASN A 21 5.55 24.92 -4.36
CA ASN A 21 6.25 23.98 -3.51
C ASN A 21 5.35 22.91 -2.89
N ILE A 22 4.10 23.23 -2.53
CA ILE A 22 3.21 22.29 -1.84
C ILE A 22 2.64 21.27 -2.80
N ALA A 23 2.15 21.72 -3.97
CA ALA A 23 1.65 20.82 -5.01
C ALA A 23 2.74 19.85 -5.47
N TYR A 24 3.96 20.37 -5.70
CA TYR A 24 5.11 19.53 -6.05
C TYR A 24 5.45 18.49 -4.97
N LEU A 25 5.42 18.88 -3.69
CA LEU A 25 5.65 17.96 -2.58
C LEU A 25 4.59 16.86 -2.52
N ILE A 26 3.31 17.22 -2.68
CA ILE A 26 2.20 16.26 -2.72
C ILE A 26 2.39 15.25 -3.84
N LEU A 27 2.69 15.72 -5.06
CA LEU A 27 2.95 14.87 -6.23
C LEU A 27 4.12 13.91 -5.96
N LYS A 28 5.22 14.41 -5.42
CA LYS A 28 6.40 13.60 -5.13
C LYS A 28 6.10 12.52 -4.09
N PHE A 29 5.44 12.86 -2.98
CA PHE A 29 5.06 11.89 -1.95
C PHE A 29 4.08 10.85 -2.48
N PHE A 30 3.12 11.27 -3.31
CA PHE A 30 2.18 10.34 -3.94
C PHE A 30 2.88 9.37 -4.90
N ASP A 31 3.80 9.85 -5.71
CA ASP A 31 4.58 9.01 -6.62
C ASP A 31 5.45 7.99 -5.84
N GLU A 32 6.07 8.41 -4.75
CA GLU A 32 6.80 7.51 -3.85
C GLU A 32 5.88 6.47 -3.21
N TYR A 33 4.70 6.87 -2.75
CA TYR A 33 3.69 5.95 -2.22
C TYR A 33 3.24 4.95 -3.29
N ALA A 34 2.89 5.41 -4.48
CA ALA A 34 2.45 4.54 -5.58
C ALA A 34 3.54 3.54 -6.01
N LYS A 35 4.82 3.92 -5.96
CA LYS A 35 5.96 3.02 -6.19
C LYS A 35 6.06 1.95 -5.11
N GLU A 36 5.86 2.31 -3.85
CA GLU A 36 5.90 1.34 -2.75
C GLU A 36 4.76 0.33 -2.83
N VAL A 37 3.54 0.79 -3.13
CA VAL A 37 2.39 -0.10 -3.33
C VAL A 37 2.64 -1.07 -4.49
N ARG A 38 3.11 -0.58 -5.65
CA ARG A 38 3.46 -1.45 -6.79
C ARG A 38 4.51 -2.48 -6.41
N ARG A 39 5.57 -2.05 -5.74
CA ARG A 39 6.66 -2.94 -5.29
C ARG A 39 6.16 -4.00 -4.29
N HIS A 40 5.20 -3.64 -3.44
CA HIS A 40 4.56 -4.58 -2.52
C HIS A 40 3.74 -5.62 -3.28
N MET A 41 2.89 -5.19 -4.23
CA MET A 41 2.08 -6.11 -5.05
C MET A 41 2.94 -7.03 -5.94
N GLU A 42 4.04 -6.51 -6.51
CA GLU A 42 5.00 -7.32 -7.25
C GLU A 42 5.65 -8.38 -6.37
N TYR A 43 6.10 -7.99 -5.17
CA TYR A 43 6.67 -8.92 -4.19
C TYR A 43 5.66 -10.00 -3.77
N GLU A 44 4.42 -9.65 -3.56
CA GLU A 44 3.35 -10.58 -3.24
C GLU A 44 3.16 -11.61 -4.37
N ASN A 45 3.01 -11.14 -5.60
CA ASN A 45 2.82 -12.01 -6.77
C ASN A 45 4.02 -12.93 -7.03
N GLU A 46 5.24 -12.39 -6.98
CA GLU A 46 6.44 -13.12 -7.37
C GLU A 46 7.02 -13.99 -6.26
N ALA A 47 7.00 -13.52 -5.02
CA ALA A 47 7.62 -14.22 -3.91
C ALA A 47 6.59 -14.97 -3.04
N VAL A 48 5.53 -14.27 -2.61
CA VAL A 48 4.60 -14.81 -1.59
C VAL A 48 3.72 -15.91 -2.20
N PHE A 49 3.05 -15.66 -3.31
CA PHE A 49 2.21 -16.66 -3.94
C PHE A 49 3.01 -17.85 -4.46
N THR A 50 4.19 -17.60 -5.05
CA THR A 50 5.11 -18.68 -5.44
C THR A 50 5.55 -19.52 -4.23
N TYR A 51 5.76 -18.90 -3.08
CA TYR A 51 6.07 -19.62 -1.84
C TYR A 51 4.91 -20.51 -1.40
N VAL A 52 3.69 -19.97 -1.40
CA VAL A 52 2.48 -20.72 -1.02
C VAL A 52 2.23 -21.89 -1.97
N GLU A 53 2.41 -21.71 -3.27
CA GLU A 53 2.31 -22.81 -4.25
C GLU A 53 3.28 -23.94 -3.94
N LYS A 54 4.54 -23.64 -3.60
CA LYS A 54 5.53 -24.63 -3.18
C LYS A 54 5.12 -25.34 -1.89
N LEU A 55 4.57 -24.63 -0.91
CA LEU A 55 4.04 -25.25 0.31
C LEU A 55 2.90 -26.23 0.00
N LEU A 56 1.99 -25.86 -0.91
CA LEU A 56 0.90 -26.75 -1.32
C LEU A 56 1.40 -28.00 -2.06
N GLU A 57 2.55 -27.92 -2.74
CA GLU A 57 3.25 -29.05 -3.33
C GLU A 57 4.05 -29.90 -2.34
N GLY A 58 4.02 -29.57 -1.06
CA GLY A 58 4.79 -30.30 -0.02
C GLY A 58 6.26 -29.88 0.10
N LYS A 59 6.65 -28.73 -0.44
CA LYS A 59 8.04 -28.21 -0.43
C LYS A 59 8.16 -27.06 0.57
N LEU A 60 8.87 -27.26 1.66
CA LEU A 60 9.19 -26.21 2.63
C LEU A 60 10.44 -25.43 2.18
N ALA A 61 10.37 -24.09 2.24
CA ALA A 61 11.55 -23.26 2.00
C ALA A 61 12.35 -23.11 3.32
N GLU A 62 13.68 -23.26 3.24
CA GLU A 62 14.54 -23.21 4.45
C GLU A 62 14.73 -21.79 4.99
N ASN A 63 14.57 -20.75 4.16
CA ASN A 63 14.97 -19.36 4.48
C ASN A 63 13.82 -18.34 4.33
N TYR A 64 12.58 -18.76 4.28
CA TYR A 64 11.43 -17.87 4.17
C TYR A 64 10.26 -18.38 4.99
N ASP A 65 9.59 -17.46 5.69
CA ASP A 65 8.33 -17.70 6.38
C ASP A 65 7.33 -16.58 6.09
N ILE A 66 6.04 -16.86 6.29
CA ILE A 66 4.98 -15.90 6.00
C ILE A 66 4.99 -14.69 6.95
N ALA A 67 5.62 -14.78 8.13
CA ALA A 67 5.73 -13.66 9.06
C ALA A 67 6.58 -12.51 8.47
N THR A 68 7.54 -12.84 7.60
CA THR A 68 8.34 -11.85 6.86
C THR A 68 7.46 -10.98 5.96
N PHE A 69 6.44 -11.56 5.32
CA PHE A 69 5.47 -10.82 4.50
C PHE A 69 4.64 -9.87 5.36
N ALA A 70 4.01 -10.35 6.43
CA ALA A 70 3.17 -9.55 7.31
C ALA A 70 3.88 -8.31 7.89
N SER A 71 5.18 -8.40 8.14
CA SER A 71 5.96 -7.26 8.66
C SER A 71 6.07 -6.05 7.71
N LYS A 72 5.78 -6.24 6.41
CA LYS A 72 5.89 -5.18 5.39
C LYS A 72 4.67 -4.27 5.32
N HIS A 73 3.49 -4.70 5.80
CA HIS A 73 2.25 -3.94 5.74
C HIS A 73 2.35 -2.60 6.51
N ASN A 74 2.93 -2.63 7.71
CA ASN A 74 3.09 -1.42 8.54
C ASN A 74 3.85 -0.29 7.84
N GLN A 75 4.77 -0.60 6.92
CA GLN A 75 5.56 0.40 6.22
C GLN A 75 4.75 1.15 5.17
N ILE A 76 3.85 0.46 4.48
CA ILE A 76 3.02 1.03 3.41
C ILE A 76 1.93 1.91 4.00
N GLU A 77 1.24 1.43 5.04
CA GLU A 77 0.21 2.19 5.75
C GLU A 77 0.76 3.49 6.34
N SER A 78 1.96 3.45 6.93
CA SER A 78 2.57 4.63 7.54
C SER A 78 2.90 5.72 6.51
N LYS A 79 3.33 5.36 5.30
CA LYS A 79 3.63 6.34 4.23
C LYS A 79 2.39 7.09 3.74
N LEU A 80 1.26 6.40 3.61
CA LEU A 80 0.02 7.05 3.17
C LEU A 80 -0.54 7.97 4.26
N THR A 81 -0.46 7.55 5.51
CA THR A 81 -0.81 8.38 6.66
C THR A 81 0.07 9.63 6.75
N GLU A 82 1.37 9.51 6.46
CA GLU A 82 2.29 10.65 6.43
C GLU A 82 1.92 11.65 5.32
N LEU A 83 1.64 11.16 4.10
CA LEU A 83 1.18 11.98 2.98
C LEU A 83 -0.10 12.75 3.32
N LYS A 84 -1.09 12.08 3.88
CA LYS A 84 -2.34 12.68 4.35
C LYS A 84 -2.08 13.80 5.35
N ASN A 85 -1.23 13.56 6.35
CA ASN A 85 -0.92 14.54 7.37
C ASN A 85 -0.18 15.77 6.82
N ILE A 86 0.70 15.59 5.83
CA ILE A 86 1.37 16.69 5.14
C ILE A 86 0.35 17.56 4.42
N ILE A 87 -0.56 16.95 3.65
CA ILE A 87 -1.59 17.69 2.92
C ILE A 87 -2.48 18.48 3.89
N ILE A 88 -2.96 17.85 4.96
CA ILE A 88 -3.81 18.51 5.97
C ILE A 88 -3.07 19.67 6.64
N LYS A 89 -1.80 19.48 7.01
CA LYS A 89 -1.00 20.48 7.69
C LYS A 89 -0.72 21.73 6.86
N TYR A 90 -0.51 21.53 5.57
CA TYR A 90 -0.16 22.61 4.63
C TYR A 90 -1.33 23.00 3.71
N TYR A 91 -2.55 22.65 4.11
CA TYR A 91 -3.75 22.96 3.36
C TYR A 91 -3.90 24.47 3.16
N PRO A 92 -3.91 24.99 1.93
CA PRO A 92 -3.99 26.42 1.70
C PRO A 92 -5.40 26.95 1.98
N GLU A 93 -5.49 28.06 2.75
CA GLU A 93 -6.75 28.80 2.97
C GLU A 93 -7.12 29.62 1.72
N LYS A 94 -7.57 28.97 0.65
CA LYS A 94 -8.03 29.63 -0.57
C LYS A 94 -9.49 29.26 -0.84
N GLU A 95 -10.24 30.22 -1.38
CA GLU A 95 -11.70 30.10 -1.63
C GLU A 95 -12.08 29.02 -2.66
N ASN A 96 -11.16 28.42 -3.40
CA ASN A 96 -11.48 27.43 -4.45
C ASN A 96 -10.54 26.23 -4.44
N ASN A 97 -10.66 25.40 -3.39
CA ASN A 97 -9.83 24.20 -3.20
C ASN A 97 -10.51 22.90 -3.67
N ASN A 98 -11.46 22.96 -4.61
CA ASN A 98 -12.23 21.80 -5.04
C ASN A 98 -11.34 20.64 -5.53
N LYS A 99 -10.27 20.95 -6.28
CA LYS A 99 -9.33 19.94 -6.77
C LYS A 99 -8.54 19.30 -5.63
N LEU A 100 -8.05 20.10 -4.68
CA LEU A 100 -7.31 19.60 -3.52
C LEU A 100 -8.21 18.78 -2.59
N ASN A 101 -9.48 19.17 -2.43
CA ASN A 101 -10.49 18.39 -1.71
C ASN A 101 -10.73 17.04 -2.38
N ALA A 102 -10.83 16.99 -3.72
CA ALA A 102 -10.99 15.75 -4.46
C ALA A 102 -9.76 14.83 -4.26
N VAL A 103 -8.55 15.36 -4.33
CA VAL A 103 -7.32 14.61 -4.07
C VAL A 103 -7.28 14.06 -2.64
N LEU A 104 -7.64 14.86 -1.63
CA LEU A 104 -7.74 14.41 -0.25
C LEU A 104 -8.76 13.27 -0.11
N PHE A 105 -9.92 13.40 -0.73
CA PHE A 105 -10.94 12.37 -0.71
C PHE A 105 -10.44 11.06 -1.31
N ASP A 106 -9.74 11.11 -2.45
CA ASP A 106 -9.15 9.94 -3.09
C ASP A 106 -8.06 9.31 -2.21
N ILE A 107 -7.21 10.12 -1.56
CA ILE A 107 -6.20 9.62 -0.62
C ILE A 107 -6.86 8.91 0.57
N PHE A 108 -7.95 9.43 1.13
CA PHE A 108 -8.71 8.76 2.19
C PHE A 108 -9.30 7.43 1.73
N ASN A 109 -9.84 7.38 0.50
CA ASN A 109 -10.34 6.13 -0.07
C ASN A 109 -9.21 5.11 -0.27
N CYS A 110 -8.06 5.51 -0.83
CA CYS A 110 -6.90 4.66 -0.98
C CYS A 110 -6.38 4.13 0.37
N GLU A 111 -6.35 4.97 1.42
CA GLU A 111 -5.97 4.56 2.77
C GLU A 111 -6.92 3.48 3.32
N HIS A 112 -8.24 3.69 3.13
CA HIS A 112 -9.25 2.73 3.56
C HIS A 112 -9.16 1.39 2.82
N ASP A 113 -8.99 1.44 1.51
CA ASP A 113 -8.90 0.25 0.67
C ASP A 113 -7.63 -0.54 0.96
N LEU A 114 -6.49 0.15 1.12
CA LEU A 114 -5.22 -0.47 1.49
C LEU A 114 -5.31 -1.12 2.88
N ALA A 115 -5.85 -0.43 3.87
CA ALA A 115 -6.04 -0.98 5.21
C ALA A 115 -6.94 -2.21 5.20
N SER A 116 -8.02 -2.19 4.41
CA SER A 116 -8.92 -3.34 4.24
C SER A 116 -8.20 -4.52 3.58
N HIS A 117 -7.37 -4.28 2.57
CA HIS A 117 -6.56 -5.28 1.91
C HIS A 117 -5.56 -5.92 2.89
N CYS A 118 -4.76 -5.13 3.59
CA CYS A 118 -3.82 -5.61 4.60
C CYS A 118 -4.52 -6.39 5.73
N GLN A 119 -5.72 -5.96 6.16
CA GLN A 119 -6.49 -6.69 7.16
C GLN A 119 -6.90 -8.09 6.69
N VAL A 120 -7.35 -8.24 5.45
CA VAL A 120 -7.68 -9.58 4.90
C VAL A 120 -6.45 -10.47 4.90
N GLU A 121 -5.31 -9.95 4.50
CA GLU A 121 -4.06 -10.70 4.48
C GLU A 121 -3.60 -11.06 5.90
N ASP A 122 -3.57 -10.11 6.83
CA ASP A 122 -3.07 -10.32 8.19
C ASP A 122 -3.97 -11.23 9.02
N TYR A 123 -5.31 -11.16 8.84
CA TYR A 123 -6.25 -11.94 9.65
C TYR A 123 -6.69 -13.25 9.00
N MET A 124 -6.55 -13.41 7.70
CA MET A 124 -6.99 -14.63 7.01
C MET A 124 -5.83 -15.34 6.28
N PHE A 125 -5.13 -14.66 5.41
CA PHE A 125 -4.11 -15.29 4.56
C PHE A 125 -2.87 -15.70 5.36
N VAL A 126 -2.26 -14.80 6.11
CA VAL A 126 -1.04 -15.06 6.91
C VAL A 126 -1.27 -16.17 7.93
N PRO A 127 -2.36 -16.19 8.75
CA PRO A 127 -2.63 -17.29 9.68
C PRO A 127 -2.85 -18.63 8.98
N ALA A 128 -3.52 -18.65 7.81
CA ALA A 128 -3.75 -19.89 7.06
C ALA A 128 -2.42 -20.48 6.55
N VAL A 129 -1.56 -19.65 5.99
CA VAL A 129 -0.23 -20.08 5.51
C VAL A 129 0.65 -20.51 6.67
N ALA A 130 0.66 -19.78 7.79
CA ALA A 130 1.41 -20.16 8.99
C ALA A 130 0.94 -21.50 9.57
N GLN A 131 -0.35 -21.82 9.46
CA GLN A 131 -0.85 -23.13 9.86
C GLN A 131 -0.34 -24.24 8.93
N LEU A 132 -0.29 -23.98 7.62
CA LEU A 132 0.26 -24.92 6.65
C LEU A 132 1.75 -25.17 6.90
N GLU A 133 2.55 -24.15 7.16
CA GLU A 133 3.95 -24.25 7.52
C GLU A 133 4.17 -25.16 8.74
N ARG A 134 3.36 -24.97 9.80
CA ARG A 134 3.45 -25.78 11.03
C ARG A 134 3.14 -27.25 10.77
N ARG A 135 2.14 -27.57 9.95
CA ARG A 135 1.81 -28.96 9.60
C ARG A 135 2.98 -29.63 8.90
N MET A 136 3.56 -28.97 7.91
CA MET A 136 4.69 -29.50 7.16
C MET A 136 5.93 -29.71 8.02
N LYS A 137 6.22 -28.80 8.99
CA LYS A 137 7.34 -28.96 9.93
C LYS A 137 7.13 -30.13 10.91
N ASN A 138 5.89 -30.49 11.18
CA ASN A 138 5.58 -31.61 12.09
C ASN A 138 5.53 -32.98 11.39
N GLU A 139 5.45 -33.01 10.06
CA GLU A 139 5.43 -34.21 9.23
C GLU A 139 6.83 -34.64 8.73
N GLN A 140 7.87 -33.84 9.00
CA GLN A 140 9.28 -34.13 8.76
C GLN A 140 9.94 -34.69 10.02
#